data_0689557bfe911cea6dcdd3e378406f95
#
_entry.id   0689557bfe911cea6dcdd3e378406f95
#
_cell.length_a   1.000
_cell.length_b   1.000
_cell.length_c   1.000
_cell.angle_alpha   90.00
_cell.angle_beta   90.00
_cell.angle_gamma   90.00
#
_symmetry.space_group_name_H-M   'P 1'
#
loop_
_entity.id
_entity.type
_entity.pdbx_description
1 polymer ?
#
loop_
_entity_poly.entity_id
_entity_poly.type
_entity_poly.pdbx_seq_one_letter_code
_entity_poly.pdbx_strand_id
1 'polypeptide(L)'
;GDLVRVVVPSPHRVQPRCDLFGECGGCQYQNLAYPQQLEWKQKQVAEAFERLGGIKTKVDACHPSPKQYGYRSKITPHFMTPRRADFPIGFLAAGTSRRVVDVPKCPIATDAINAAYARSRKDIKANPGRFERGATLLFRDCEEGVVTDSRQVVTEKVGAVQLKFLAGEFFQNNPSVLEQFVGHAIKLAHESGAKHLVDTYCGSGLFAL
;
A
#
# COMPACT_ATOMS: atom_id res chain seq x y z
N GLY A 1 -23.71 3.04 -6.70
CA GLY A 1 -23.93 4.12 -7.68
C GLY A 1 -22.65 4.87 -7.98
N ASP A 2 -22.60 5.52 -9.12
CA ASP A 2 -21.43 6.29 -9.55
C ASP A 2 -21.59 7.76 -9.13
N LEU A 3 -20.47 8.38 -8.71
CA LEU A 3 -20.42 9.80 -8.38
C LEU A 3 -20.48 10.62 -9.68
N VAL A 4 -21.60 11.35 -9.90
CA VAL A 4 -21.77 12.21 -11.08
C VAL A 4 -21.08 13.56 -10.87
N ARG A 5 -21.36 14.24 -9.73
CA ARG A 5 -20.73 15.50 -9.37
C ARG A 5 -20.85 15.78 -7.88
N VAL A 6 -19.94 16.59 -7.37
CA VAL A 6 -20.03 17.15 -6.01
C VAL A 6 -20.74 18.50 -6.10
N VAL A 7 -21.94 18.61 -5.51
CA VAL A 7 -22.74 19.86 -5.53
C VAL A 7 -22.21 20.82 -4.47
N VAL A 8 -21.99 20.30 -3.24
CA VAL A 8 -21.42 21.06 -2.14
C VAL A 8 -20.22 20.27 -1.62
N PRO A 9 -18.98 20.75 -1.84
CA PRO A 9 -17.79 20.05 -1.36
C PRO A 9 -17.67 20.16 0.17
N SER A 10 -17.15 19.10 0.80
CA SER A 10 -16.73 19.17 2.20
C SER A 10 -15.64 20.24 2.37
N PRO A 11 -15.60 20.96 3.51
CA PRO A 11 -14.49 21.88 3.83
C PRO A 11 -13.14 21.17 3.94
N HIS A 12 -13.14 19.85 4.14
CA HIS A 12 -11.93 19.02 4.22
C HIS A 12 -11.51 18.43 2.86
N ARG A 13 -12.22 18.77 1.78
CA ARG A 13 -11.86 18.32 0.43
C ARG A 13 -10.61 19.04 -0.03
N VAL A 14 -9.66 18.24 -0.53
CA VAL A 14 -8.40 18.74 -1.11
C VAL A 14 -8.23 18.23 -2.55
N GLN A 15 -7.41 18.93 -3.33
CA GLN A 15 -7.02 18.44 -4.65
C GLN A 15 -6.10 17.21 -4.48
N PRO A 16 -6.43 16.06 -5.09
CA PRO A 16 -5.54 14.92 -5.11
C PRO A 16 -4.19 15.24 -5.75
N ARG A 17 -3.10 14.72 -5.20
CA ARG A 17 -1.76 14.86 -5.79
C ARG A 17 -1.57 13.99 -7.03
N CYS A 18 -2.37 12.94 -7.17
CA CYS A 18 -2.34 12.02 -8.30
C CYS A 18 -3.41 12.40 -9.31
N ASP A 19 -3.01 12.71 -10.56
CA ASP A 19 -3.95 13.06 -11.63
C ASP A 19 -4.87 11.88 -12.03
N LEU A 20 -4.45 10.65 -11.69
CA LEU A 20 -5.22 9.41 -11.94
C LEU A 20 -6.11 9.02 -10.76
N PHE A 21 -6.24 9.88 -9.74
CA PHE A 21 -7.12 9.60 -8.61
C PHE A 21 -8.59 9.53 -9.06
N GLY A 22 -9.27 8.47 -8.63
CA GLY A 22 -10.65 8.20 -9.05
C GLY A 22 -10.75 7.28 -10.29
N GLU A 23 -9.72 7.24 -11.13
CA GLU A 23 -9.61 6.26 -12.22
C GLU A 23 -8.81 5.03 -11.79
N CYS A 24 -7.63 5.23 -11.23
CA CYS A 24 -6.82 4.16 -10.65
C CYS A 24 -7.41 3.67 -9.32
N GLY A 25 -7.58 2.35 -9.17
CA GLY A 25 -8.12 1.73 -7.96
C GLY A 25 -7.16 1.68 -6.75
N GLY A 26 -5.94 2.20 -6.88
CA GLY A 26 -4.90 2.09 -5.85
C GLY A 26 -5.08 3.01 -4.64
N CYS A 27 -5.84 4.11 -4.76
CA CYS A 27 -6.04 5.10 -3.69
C CYS A 27 -7.51 5.50 -3.57
N GLN A 28 -7.98 5.70 -2.32
CA GLN A 28 -9.38 6.02 -2.03
C GLN A 28 -9.60 7.38 -1.38
N TYR A 29 -8.57 7.99 -0.76
CA TYR A 29 -8.73 9.15 0.14
C TYR A 29 -7.88 10.36 -0.23
N GLN A 30 -7.22 10.41 -1.39
CA GLN A 30 -6.36 11.53 -1.75
C GLN A 30 -7.11 12.87 -1.88
N ASN A 31 -8.44 12.83 -2.04
CA ASN A 31 -9.31 14.00 -2.10
C ASN A 31 -9.77 14.51 -0.72
N LEU A 32 -9.25 13.95 0.37
CA LEU A 32 -9.58 14.30 1.75
C LEU A 32 -8.31 14.75 2.48
N ALA A 33 -8.38 15.84 3.24
CA ALA A 33 -7.27 16.33 4.05
C ALA A 33 -6.78 15.24 5.02
N TYR A 34 -5.46 15.12 5.18
CA TYR A 34 -4.87 13.99 5.90
C TYR A 34 -5.34 13.87 7.37
N PRO A 35 -5.48 14.94 8.17
CA PRO A 35 -6.07 14.84 9.51
C PRO A 35 -7.47 14.21 9.48
N GLN A 36 -8.29 14.59 8.52
CA GLN A 36 -9.64 14.03 8.36
C GLN A 36 -9.62 12.56 7.95
N GLN A 37 -8.60 12.11 7.18
CA GLN A 37 -8.42 10.69 6.88
C GLN A 37 -8.18 9.87 8.16
N LEU A 38 -7.42 10.41 9.13
CA LEU A 38 -7.15 9.74 10.41
C LEU A 38 -8.42 9.64 11.26
N GLU A 39 -9.20 10.72 11.35
CA GLU A 39 -10.49 10.73 12.05
C GLU A 39 -11.48 9.71 11.45
N TRP A 40 -11.58 9.66 10.12
CA TRP A 40 -12.43 8.69 9.45
C TRP A 40 -11.98 7.25 9.70
N LYS A 41 -10.69 6.97 9.71
CA LYS A 41 -10.16 5.62 10.04
C LYS A 41 -10.51 5.20 11.45
N GLN A 42 -10.34 6.10 12.44
CA GLN A 42 -10.74 5.86 13.81
C GLN A 42 -12.25 5.57 13.93
N LYS A 43 -13.07 6.40 13.27
CA LYS A 43 -14.52 6.24 13.24
C LYS A 43 -14.95 4.92 12.61
N GLN A 44 -14.36 4.53 11.48
CA GLN A 44 -14.67 3.27 10.81
C GLN A 44 -14.36 2.05 11.69
N VAL A 45 -13.27 2.08 12.45
CA VAL A 45 -12.93 1.01 13.40
C VAL A 45 -13.98 0.96 14.52
N ALA A 46 -14.34 2.11 15.13
CA ALA A 46 -15.36 2.16 16.16
C ALA A 46 -16.72 1.63 15.66
N GLU A 47 -17.14 2.07 14.46
CA GLU A 47 -18.38 1.61 13.84
C GLU A 47 -18.35 0.10 13.50
N ALA A 48 -17.20 -0.43 13.10
CA ALA A 48 -17.06 -1.88 12.85
C ALA A 48 -17.24 -2.68 14.14
N PHE A 49 -16.63 -2.27 15.26
CA PHE A 49 -16.85 -2.90 16.55
C PHE A 49 -18.33 -2.86 16.98
N GLU A 50 -18.98 -1.72 16.84
CA GLU A 50 -20.38 -1.56 17.24
C GLU A 50 -21.34 -2.34 16.33
N ARG A 51 -21.22 -2.19 15.00
CA ARG A 51 -22.19 -2.77 14.05
C ARG A 51 -21.98 -4.25 13.77
N LEU A 52 -20.73 -4.71 13.71
CA LEU A 52 -20.42 -6.11 13.42
C LEU A 52 -20.21 -6.94 14.67
N GLY A 53 -19.58 -6.37 15.70
CA GLY A 53 -19.26 -7.05 16.95
C GLY A 53 -20.28 -6.85 18.05
N GLY A 54 -21.21 -5.90 17.93
CA GLY A 54 -22.12 -5.51 19.02
C GLY A 54 -21.39 -4.88 20.22
N ILE A 55 -20.13 -4.47 20.03
CA ILE A 55 -19.24 -3.96 21.10
C ILE A 55 -19.14 -2.45 21.00
N LYS A 56 -19.69 -1.74 21.95
CA LYS A 56 -19.52 -0.30 22.05
C LYS A 56 -18.28 0.00 22.89
N THR A 57 -17.20 0.38 22.24
CA THR A 57 -15.93 0.70 22.89
C THR A 57 -15.34 1.99 22.37
N LYS A 58 -14.47 2.59 23.19
CA LYS A 58 -13.66 3.74 22.76
C LYS A 58 -12.51 3.22 21.90
N VAL A 59 -12.35 3.82 20.73
CA VAL A 59 -11.20 3.61 19.87
C VAL A 59 -10.27 4.81 19.96
N ASP A 60 -9.00 4.59 20.21
CA ASP A 60 -8.00 5.65 20.29
C ASP A 60 -7.75 6.30 18.94
N ALA A 61 -7.12 7.48 18.95
CA ALA A 61 -6.79 8.20 17.73
C ALA A 61 -5.86 7.38 16.83
N CYS A 62 -6.10 7.45 15.53
CA CYS A 62 -5.23 6.80 14.55
C CYS A 62 -3.85 7.48 14.53
N HIS A 63 -2.79 6.71 14.71
CA HIS A 63 -1.41 7.21 14.62
C HIS A 63 -1.10 7.69 13.20
N PRO A 64 -0.60 8.91 13.03
CA PRO A 64 -0.27 9.44 11.71
C PRO A 64 0.99 8.79 11.13
N SER A 65 1.00 8.59 9.81
CA SER A 65 2.22 8.27 9.10
C SER A 65 3.12 9.51 8.99
N PRO A 66 4.42 9.40 9.24
CA PRO A 66 5.38 10.49 8.98
C PRO A 66 5.41 10.92 7.51
N LYS A 67 5.09 9.98 6.61
CA LYS A 67 5.02 10.22 5.16
C LYS A 67 3.60 9.99 4.66
N GLN A 68 3.03 11.01 4.00
CA GLN A 68 1.73 10.90 3.33
C GLN A 68 1.87 10.41 1.87
N TYR A 69 3.05 10.62 1.26
CA TYR A 69 3.44 10.20 -0.09
C TYR A 69 4.85 9.62 -0.07
N GLY A 70 5.22 8.87 -1.10
CA GLY A 70 6.54 8.24 -1.17
C GLY A 70 6.82 7.22 -0.08
N TYR A 71 5.79 6.68 0.57
CA TYR A 71 5.92 5.75 1.70
C TYR A 71 5.86 4.28 1.29
N ARG A 72 5.24 3.99 0.15
CA ARG A 72 4.90 2.61 -0.23
C ARG A 72 6.12 1.90 -0.78
N SER A 73 6.58 0.88 -0.04
CA SER A 73 7.79 0.09 -0.34
C SER A 73 7.54 -1.10 -1.27
N LYS A 74 6.30 -1.37 -1.68
CA LYS A 74 5.98 -2.43 -2.65
C LYS A 74 4.85 -2.00 -3.56
N ILE A 75 5.03 -2.18 -4.87
CA ILE A 75 3.97 -2.06 -5.87
C ILE A 75 3.96 -3.28 -6.79
N THR A 76 2.79 -3.60 -7.31
CA THR A 76 2.58 -4.72 -8.25
C THR A 76 1.77 -4.24 -9.46
N PRO A 77 2.37 -3.44 -10.35
CA PRO A 77 1.69 -3.02 -11.56
C PRO A 77 1.47 -4.19 -12.52
N HIS A 78 0.43 -4.04 -13.36
CA HIS A 78 0.00 -5.05 -14.31
C HIS A 78 0.06 -4.51 -15.74
N PHE A 79 0.13 -5.41 -16.71
CA PHE A 79 -0.25 -5.15 -18.09
C PHE A 79 -0.95 -6.38 -18.66
N MET A 80 -1.86 -6.14 -19.59
CA MET A 80 -2.55 -7.20 -20.34
C MET A 80 -1.70 -7.63 -21.53
N THR A 81 -2.07 -8.71 -22.21
CA THR A 81 -1.36 -9.17 -23.41
C THR A 81 -1.09 -8.00 -24.37
N PRO A 82 0.18 -7.72 -24.71
CA PRO A 82 0.53 -6.61 -25.60
C PRO A 82 0.10 -6.92 -27.03
N ARG A 83 -1.07 -6.39 -27.42
CA ARG A 83 -1.59 -6.56 -28.80
C ARG A 83 -1.23 -5.39 -29.72
N ARG A 84 -0.73 -4.29 -29.17
CA ARG A 84 -0.33 -3.06 -29.87
C ARG A 84 0.91 -2.48 -29.19
N ALA A 85 1.64 -1.62 -29.86
CA ALA A 85 2.84 -0.96 -29.30
C ALA A 85 2.51 -0.07 -28.08
N ASP A 86 1.34 0.55 -28.07
CA ASP A 86 0.88 1.35 -26.93
C ASP A 86 -0.21 0.59 -26.16
N PHE A 87 0.20 0.04 -25.02
CA PHE A 87 -0.66 -0.66 -24.08
C PHE A 87 -0.41 -0.14 -22.66
N PRO A 88 -1.45 -0.11 -21.80
CA PRO A 88 -1.31 0.40 -20.44
C PRO A 88 -0.47 -0.54 -19.57
N ILE A 89 0.43 0.05 -18.79
CA ILE A 89 1.15 -0.62 -17.71
C ILE A 89 0.87 0.17 -16.43
N GLY A 90 0.23 -0.45 -15.45
CA GLY A 90 -0.14 0.25 -14.22
C GLY A 90 -1.00 -0.59 -13.30
N PHE A 91 -2.07 -0.01 -12.81
CA PHE A 91 -2.94 -0.68 -11.83
C PHE A 91 -4.36 -0.85 -12.38
N LEU A 92 -5.11 -1.76 -11.74
CA LEU A 92 -6.51 -1.96 -12.09
C LEU A 92 -7.30 -0.67 -11.83
N ALA A 93 -8.23 -0.37 -12.72
CA ALA A 93 -9.12 0.75 -12.56
C ALA A 93 -10.07 0.53 -11.38
N ALA A 94 -10.51 1.61 -10.77
CA ALA A 94 -11.49 1.57 -9.69
C ALA A 94 -12.76 0.81 -10.13
N GLY A 95 -13.24 -0.08 -9.25
CA GLY A 95 -14.47 -0.85 -9.49
C GLY A 95 -14.39 -1.96 -10.56
N THR A 96 -13.20 -2.28 -11.08
CA THR A 96 -13.05 -3.36 -12.08
C THR A 96 -11.77 -4.15 -11.91
N SER A 97 -11.82 -5.45 -12.24
CA SER A 97 -10.66 -6.36 -12.31
C SER A 97 -10.13 -6.57 -13.75
N ARG A 98 -10.69 -5.88 -14.74
CA ARG A 98 -10.43 -6.17 -16.16
C ARG A 98 -9.73 -5.05 -16.92
N ARG A 99 -9.76 -3.82 -16.40
CA ARG A 99 -9.14 -2.65 -17.04
C ARG A 99 -7.91 -2.19 -16.28
N VAL A 100 -6.79 -2.08 -16.96
CA VAL A 100 -5.56 -1.48 -16.43
C VAL A 100 -5.53 0.00 -16.82
N VAL A 101 -5.26 0.86 -15.86
CA VAL A 101 -4.96 2.29 -16.05
C VAL A 101 -3.47 2.43 -16.29
N ASP A 102 -3.07 3.19 -17.31
CA ASP A 102 -1.66 3.49 -17.53
C ASP A 102 -1.15 4.46 -16.46
N VAL A 103 -0.22 4.00 -15.63
CA VAL A 103 0.31 4.76 -14.49
C VAL A 103 1.82 4.92 -14.68
N PRO A 104 2.29 6.03 -15.23
CA PRO A 104 3.72 6.22 -15.47
C PRO A 104 4.52 6.44 -14.18
N LYS A 105 3.90 7.04 -13.16
CA LYS A 105 4.49 7.30 -11.84
C LYS A 105 3.42 7.19 -10.76
N CYS A 106 3.75 6.56 -9.64
CA CYS A 106 2.86 6.43 -8.48
C CYS A 106 3.30 7.36 -7.34
N PRO A 107 2.54 8.41 -6.99
CA PRO A 107 2.95 9.37 -5.96
C PRO A 107 3.13 8.79 -4.56
N ILE A 108 2.48 7.66 -4.25
CA ILE A 108 2.62 7.00 -2.94
C ILE A 108 3.79 6.01 -2.88
N ALA A 109 4.30 5.53 -4.03
CA ALA A 109 5.48 4.66 -4.07
C ALA A 109 6.77 5.47 -3.80
N THR A 110 7.80 4.79 -3.29
CA THR A 110 9.13 5.41 -3.08
C THR A 110 9.72 5.90 -4.39
N ASP A 111 10.62 6.87 -4.32
CA ASP A 111 11.30 7.39 -5.52
C ASP A 111 12.17 6.32 -6.17
N ALA A 112 12.79 5.43 -5.38
CA ALA A 112 13.56 4.30 -5.88
C ALA A 112 12.69 3.35 -6.73
N ILE A 113 11.50 3.00 -6.22
CA ILE A 113 10.51 2.21 -6.97
C ILE A 113 10.10 2.93 -8.25
N ASN A 114 9.75 4.22 -8.19
CA ASN A 114 9.34 4.97 -9.37
C ASN A 114 10.44 5.00 -10.44
N ALA A 115 11.71 5.15 -10.05
CA ALA A 115 12.84 5.12 -10.97
C ALA A 115 13.02 3.73 -11.63
N ALA A 116 12.96 2.65 -10.85
CA ALA A 116 13.06 1.29 -11.36
C ALA A 116 11.87 0.94 -12.27
N TYR A 117 10.66 1.33 -11.86
CA TYR A 117 9.44 1.14 -12.62
C TYR A 117 9.46 1.85 -13.98
N ALA A 118 9.93 3.10 -14.02
CA ALA A 118 10.05 3.87 -15.27
C ALA A 118 10.98 3.17 -16.27
N ARG A 119 12.13 2.64 -15.80
CA ARG A 119 13.06 1.86 -16.64
C ARG A 119 12.40 0.59 -17.18
N SER A 120 11.74 -0.17 -16.31
CA SER A 120 11.04 -1.40 -16.68
C SER A 120 9.92 -1.15 -17.68
N ARG A 121 9.11 -0.09 -17.49
CA ARG A 121 8.07 0.32 -18.43
C ARG A 121 8.65 0.61 -19.82
N LYS A 122 9.77 1.34 -19.88
CA LYS A 122 10.44 1.66 -21.15
C LYS A 122 10.89 0.39 -21.87
N ASP A 123 11.52 -0.56 -21.15
CA ASP A 123 11.97 -1.83 -21.72
C ASP A 123 10.80 -2.68 -22.23
N ILE A 124 9.75 -2.83 -21.43
CA ILE A 124 8.56 -3.62 -21.79
C ILE A 124 7.87 -3.03 -23.03
N LYS A 125 7.69 -1.70 -23.09
CA LYS A 125 7.06 -1.01 -24.24
C LYS A 125 7.93 -1.09 -25.50
N ALA A 126 9.26 -1.12 -25.35
CA ALA A 126 10.18 -1.27 -26.47
C ALA A 126 10.21 -2.71 -27.02
N ASN A 127 9.88 -3.72 -26.21
CA ASN A 127 10.01 -5.12 -26.54
C ASN A 127 8.70 -5.91 -26.28
N PRO A 128 7.55 -5.49 -26.83
CA PRO A 128 6.25 -6.11 -26.52
C PRO A 128 6.18 -7.58 -26.96
N GLY A 129 6.90 -7.96 -28.03
CA GLY A 129 6.95 -9.33 -28.55
C GLY A 129 7.60 -10.35 -27.61
N ARG A 130 8.26 -9.92 -26.53
CA ARG A 130 8.79 -10.82 -25.50
C ARG A 130 7.69 -11.41 -24.59
N PHE A 131 6.47 -10.88 -24.67
CA PHE A 131 5.38 -11.25 -23.78
C PHE A 131 4.21 -11.86 -24.57
N GLU A 132 4.04 -13.16 -24.47
CA GLU A 132 2.90 -13.89 -25.09
C GLU A 132 1.58 -13.58 -24.38
N ARG A 133 1.65 -13.17 -23.10
CA ARG A 133 0.50 -12.84 -22.26
C ARG A 133 0.83 -11.66 -21.33
N GLY A 134 -0.19 -11.11 -20.70
CA GLY A 134 -0.01 -10.10 -19.66
C GLY A 134 0.77 -10.60 -18.45
N ALA A 135 1.29 -9.69 -17.68
CA ALA A 135 2.03 -10.00 -16.46
C ALA A 135 1.71 -9.05 -15.30
N THR A 136 1.95 -9.54 -14.10
CA THR A 136 2.07 -8.74 -12.89
C THR A 136 3.54 -8.56 -12.59
N LEU A 137 3.97 -7.31 -12.50
CA LEU A 137 5.33 -6.96 -12.14
C LEU A 137 5.44 -6.82 -10.62
N LEU A 138 6.64 -6.97 -10.08
CA LEU A 138 6.96 -6.69 -8.69
C LEU A 138 8.04 -5.62 -8.63
N PHE A 139 7.85 -4.64 -7.75
CA PHE A 139 8.89 -3.71 -7.32
C PHE A 139 8.79 -3.58 -5.80
N ARG A 140 9.83 -4.03 -5.10
CA ARG A 140 9.95 -3.90 -3.64
C ARG A 140 11.23 -3.15 -3.34
N ASP A 141 11.10 -2.05 -2.63
CA ASP A 141 12.19 -1.25 -2.07
C ASP A 141 12.53 -1.78 -0.68
N CYS A 142 13.74 -2.23 -0.46
CA CYS A 142 14.23 -2.91 0.74
C CYS A 142 15.72 -2.59 0.94
N GLU A 143 16.39 -3.19 1.93
CA GLU A 143 17.82 -2.94 2.20
C GLU A 143 18.73 -3.26 1.00
N GLU A 144 18.36 -4.23 0.18
CA GLU A 144 19.10 -4.61 -1.04
C GLU A 144 18.82 -3.66 -2.22
N GLY A 145 18.00 -2.62 -2.03
CA GLY A 145 17.50 -1.74 -3.07
C GLY A 145 16.19 -2.25 -3.67
N VAL A 146 15.89 -1.87 -4.92
CA VAL A 146 14.63 -2.27 -5.57
C VAL A 146 14.75 -3.66 -6.18
N VAL A 147 14.06 -4.62 -5.60
CA VAL A 147 14.00 -6.02 -6.04
C VAL A 147 12.75 -6.27 -6.87
N THR A 148 12.90 -7.06 -7.96
CA THR A 148 11.81 -7.41 -8.90
C THR A 148 11.57 -8.92 -9.01
N ASP A 149 12.46 -9.77 -8.50
CA ASP A 149 12.24 -11.21 -8.42
C ASP A 149 11.47 -11.55 -7.14
N SER A 150 10.28 -12.13 -7.28
CA SER A 150 9.43 -12.51 -6.16
C SER A 150 10.01 -13.60 -5.25
N ARG A 151 10.98 -14.36 -5.73
CA ARG A 151 11.66 -15.45 -4.99
C ARG A 151 12.94 -15.03 -4.32
N GLN A 152 13.42 -13.81 -4.58
CA GLN A 152 14.59 -13.28 -3.91
C GLN A 152 14.28 -13.05 -2.42
N VAL A 153 15.17 -13.51 -1.54
CA VAL A 153 15.12 -13.15 -0.12
C VAL A 153 15.54 -11.69 0.03
N VAL A 154 14.75 -10.94 0.78
CA VAL A 154 14.97 -9.52 1.06
C VAL A 154 15.03 -9.27 2.55
N THR A 155 15.67 -8.18 2.93
CA THR A 155 15.81 -7.74 4.31
C THR A 155 15.02 -6.46 4.55
N GLU A 156 14.25 -6.42 5.62
CA GLU A 156 13.61 -5.21 6.13
C GLU A 156 14.09 -4.96 7.56
N LYS A 157 14.40 -3.71 7.89
CA LYS A 157 14.80 -3.30 9.25
C LYS A 157 13.64 -2.67 10.00
N VAL A 158 13.44 -3.11 11.25
CA VAL A 158 12.48 -2.51 12.18
C VAL A 158 13.20 -2.27 13.50
N GLY A 159 13.60 -1.04 13.75
CA GLY A 159 14.49 -0.72 14.86
C GLY A 159 15.83 -1.46 14.74
N ALA A 160 16.19 -2.24 15.76
CA ALA A 160 17.39 -3.07 15.79
C ALA A 160 17.22 -4.44 15.12
N VAL A 161 16.01 -4.83 14.76
CA VAL A 161 15.69 -6.16 14.25
C VAL A 161 15.74 -6.19 12.72
N GLN A 162 16.28 -7.26 12.16
CA GLN A 162 16.29 -7.54 10.73
C GLN A 162 15.40 -8.73 10.44
N LEU A 163 14.39 -8.51 9.58
CA LEU A 163 13.45 -9.52 9.11
C LEU A 163 13.82 -9.93 7.69
N LYS A 164 13.89 -11.25 7.43
CA LYS A 164 14.17 -11.80 6.10
C LYS A 164 12.97 -12.58 5.59
N PHE A 165 12.53 -12.28 4.37
CA PHE A 165 11.39 -12.94 3.74
C PHE A 165 11.50 -12.86 2.22
N LEU A 166 10.63 -13.57 1.48
CA LEU A 166 10.64 -13.51 0.03
C LEU A 166 10.00 -12.21 -0.48
N ALA A 167 10.59 -11.56 -1.46
CA ALA A 167 10.13 -10.27 -2.01
C ALA A 167 8.67 -10.31 -2.48
N GLY A 168 8.19 -11.46 -2.94
CA GLY A 168 6.80 -11.66 -3.36
C GLY A 168 5.80 -11.70 -2.21
N GLU A 169 6.22 -12.09 -1.01
CA GLU A 169 5.35 -12.29 0.14
C GLU A 169 4.78 -10.98 0.69
N PHE A 170 3.76 -11.14 1.54
CA PHE A 170 3.19 -10.00 2.24
C PHE A 170 4.15 -9.49 3.32
N PHE A 171 4.37 -8.21 3.32
CA PHE A 171 4.94 -7.43 4.42
C PHE A 171 4.32 -6.04 4.43
N GLN A 172 4.43 -5.33 5.54
CA GLN A 172 3.86 -3.99 5.67
C GLN A 172 4.47 -3.03 4.64
N ASN A 173 3.62 -2.33 3.89
CA ASN A 173 4.05 -1.50 2.76
C ASN A 173 4.48 -0.07 3.14
N ASN A 174 4.44 0.28 4.41
CA ASN A 174 4.87 1.60 4.91
C ASN A 174 5.93 1.43 5.99
N PRO A 175 7.22 1.34 5.63
CA PRO A 175 8.31 1.19 6.60
C PRO A 175 8.38 2.31 7.63
N SER A 176 7.92 3.52 7.28
CA SER A 176 8.02 4.69 8.16
C SER A 176 7.17 4.62 9.44
N VAL A 177 6.24 3.66 9.54
CA VAL A 177 5.39 3.46 10.74
C VAL A 177 5.72 2.17 11.49
N LEU A 178 6.65 1.34 11.01
CA LEU A 178 6.86 0.00 11.56
C LEU A 178 7.34 0.02 13.00
N GLU A 179 8.32 0.86 13.33
CA GLU A 179 8.85 0.95 14.70
C GLU A 179 7.75 1.39 15.68
N GLN A 180 6.95 2.40 15.29
CA GLN A 180 5.84 2.87 16.11
C GLN A 180 4.77 1.79 16.28
N PHE A 181 4.49 1.03 15.21
CA PHE A 181 3.50 -0.03 15.20
C PHE A 181 3.91 -1.20 16.11
N VAL A 182 5.15 -1.66 15.97
CA VAL A 182 5.72 -2.74 16.82
C VAL A 182 5.85 -2.26 18.27
N GLY A 183 6.38 -1.06 18.50
CA GLY A 183 6.51 -0.49 19.84
C GLY A 183 5.16 -0.36 20.57
N HIS A 184 4.09 0.00 19.84
CA HIS A 184 2.75 0.03 20.41
C HIS A 184 2.24 -1.36 20.81
N ALA A 185 2.44 -2.39 19.96
CA ALA A 185 2.06 -3.76 20.30
C ALA A 185 2.82 -4.31 21.50
N ILE A 186 4.14 -4.08 21.57
CA ILE A 186 4.99 -4.47 22.70
C ILE A 186 4.53 -3.78 23.99
N LYS A 187 4.25 -2.47 23.93
CA LYS A 187 3.74 -1.72 25.08
C LYS A 187 2.45 -2.34 25.63
N LEU A 188 1.47 -2.61 24.77
CA LEU A 188 0.21 -3.24 25.17
C LEU A 188 0.42 -4.64 25.75
N ALA A 189 1.33 -5.44 25.20
CA ALA A 189 1.67 -6.75 25.72
C ALA A 189 2.25 -6.65 27.15
N HIS A 190 3.16 -5.72 27.38
CA HIS A 190 3.71 -5.47 28.74
C HIS A 190 2.64 -4.97 29.72
N GLU A 191 1.81 -4.02 29.33
CA GLU A 191 0.75 -3.47 30.17
C GLU A 191 -0.32 -4.51 30.54
N SER A 192 -0.54 -5.50 29.68
CA SER A 192 -1.47 -6.61 29.97
C SER A 192 -0.97 -7.58 31.06
N GLY A 193 0.33 -7.55 31.39
CA GLY A 193 0.95 -8.51 32.31
C GLY A 193 1.02 -9.94 31.74
N ALA A 194 0.75 -10.14 30.45
CA ALA A 194 0.75 -11.45 29.79
C ALA A 194 2.15 -12.06 29.81
N LYS A 195 2.24 -13.35 30.19
CA LYS A 195 3.49 -14.12 30.15
C LYS A 195 3.71 -14.84 28.82
N HIS A 196 2.67 -14.94 28.02
CA HIS A 196 2.69 -15.59 26.71
C HIS A 196 1.94 -14.73 25.72
N LEU A 197 2.53 -14.55 24.52
CA LEU A 197 1.93 -13.89 23.37
C LEU A 197 1.78 -14.92 22.26
N VAL A 198 0.63 -14.95 21.61
CA VAL A 198 0.39 -15.79 20.44
C VAL A 198 0.02 -14.91 19.27
N ASP A 199 0.85 -14.91 18.24
CA ASP A 199 0.54 -14.26 16.94
C ASP A 199 -0.06 -15.30 16.01
N THR A 200 -1.38 -15.28 15.84
CA THR A 200 -2.15 -16.26 15.05
C THR A 200 -1.99 -16.07 13.55
N TYR A 201 -1.50 -14.93 13.10
CA TYR A 201 -1.29 -14.58 11.69
C TYR A 201 0.09 -13.96 11.48
N CYS A 202 1.12 -14.57 12.03
CA CYS A 202 2.47 -13.99 12.17
C CYS A 202 3.10 -13.53 10.83
N GLY A 203 2.72 -14.11 9.70
CA GLY A 203 3.34 -13.78 8.41
C GLY A 203 4.85 -13.91 8.47
N SER A 204 5.57 -12.79 8.22
CA SER A 204 7.05 -12.73 8.32
C SER A 204 7.56 -12.55 9.75
N GLY A 205 6.71 -12.69 10.76
CA GLY A 205 7.10 -12.66 12.17
C GLY A 205 7.24 -11.28 12.80
N LEU A 206 6.64 -10.23 12.22
CA LEU A 206 6.82 -8.83 12.66
C LEU A 206 6.54 -8.60 14.16
N PHE A 207 5.58 -9.31 14.74
CA PHE A 207 5.19 -9.20 16.16
C PHE A 207 5.64 -10.38 17.02
N ALA A 208 6.28 -11.38 16.43
CA ALA A 208 6.70 -12.61 17.13
C ALA A 208 8.18 -12.56 17.56
N LEU A 209 8.87 -11.43 17.37
CA LEU A 209 10.30 -11.23 17.65
C LEU A 209 10.53 -10.53 18.98
#